data_222e1100460dc157bbaf36bb950311c1
#
_entry.id   222e1100460dc157bbaf36bb950311c1
#
_cell.length_a   1.000
_cell.length_b   1.000
_cell.length_c   1.000
_cell.angle_alpha   90.00
_cell.angle_beta   90.00
_cell.angle_gamma   90.00
#
_symmetry.space_group_name_H-M   'P 1'
#
loop_
_entity.id
_entity.type
_entity.pdbx_description
1 polymer ?
#
loop_
_entity_poly.entity_id
_entity_poly.type
_entity_poly.pdbx_seq_one_letter_code
_entity_poly.pdbx_strand_id
1 'polypeptide(L)'
;MAALMDVAYQFMAANATAPLAQLLLLFIVPLMLLLLLLRVAAGSRKPCKPLPPSPPGLPFIGHLLLVGNHPHVSFRDLAARHGRAGLMLLRLGAVRNLVVSSPDAARAVLRTHDHVFASRPASALIDDLVYGSSSVGFAPYGEHWRQVRKLVTTHLFTARKVHSYHLARQEEVRLVITKLREAAAAGAEVDISETVNAFANDIICRAVCGKFFREEGRNKIFRELNHVTTVLVAGFNLEDSLPE
;
A
#
# COMPACT_ATOMS: atom_id res chain seq x y z
N MET A 1 -21.87 -15.02 -65.01
CA MET A 1 -22.94 -15.15 -64.02
C MET A 1 -22.41 -15.36 -62.60
N ALA A 2 -21.41 -16.22 -62.37
CA ALA A 2 -20.84 -16.45 -61.05
C ALA A 2 -20.23 -15.19 -60.36
N ALA A 3 -19.46 -14.39 -61.11
CA ALA A 3 -18.84 -13.18 -60.56
C ALA A 3 -19.84 -12.07 -60.15
N LEU A 4 -21.02 -12.01 -60.80
CA LEU A 4 -22.09 -11.08 -60.41
C LEU A 4 -22.82 -11.55 -59.12
N MET A 5 -22.92 -12.85 -58.91
CA MET A 5 -23.49 -13.40 -57.68
C MET A 5 -22.56 -13.23 -56.50
N ASP A 6 -21.23 -13.37 -56.69
CA ASP A 6 -20.27 -13.12 -55.61
C ASP A 6 -20.20 -11.65 -55.15
N VAL A 7 -20.26 -10.71 -56.10
CA VAL A 7 -20.31 -9.29 -55.80
C VAL A 7 -21.62 -8.91 -55.04
N ALA A 8 -22.75 -9.48 -55.47
CA ALA A 8 -24.05 -9.27 -54.79
C ALA A 8 -24.03 -9.88 -53.36
N TYR A 9 -23.41 -11.04 -53.20
CA TYR A 9 -23.29 -11.69 -51.89
C TYR A 9 -22.37 -10.91 -50.95
N GLN A 10 -21.24 -10.40 -51.47
CA GLN A 10 -20.35 -9.52 -50.67
C GLN A 10 -21.02 -8.19 -50.33
N PHE A 11 -21.83 -7.60 -51.19
CA PHE A 11 -22.56 -6.37 -50.90
C PHE A 11 -23.67 -6.58 -49.89
N MET A 12 -24.36 -7.72 -49.93
CA MET A 12 -25.36 -8.08 -48.91
C MET A 12 -24.75 -8.43 -47.57
N ALA A 13 -23.62 -9.10 -47.51
CA ALA A 13 -22.90 -9.43 -46.29
C ALA A 13 -22.29 -8.17 -45.64
N ALA A 14 -21.76 -7.23 -46.39
CA ALA A 14 -21.25 -5.97 -45.91
C ALA A 14 -22.33 -5.06 -45.33
N ASN A 15 -23.55 -5.10 -45.90
CA ASN A 15 -24.68 -4.32 -45.40
C ASN A 15 -25.46 -5.00 -44.27
N ALA A 16 -25.29 -6.30 -44.03
CA ALA A 16 -25.97 -7.01 -42.95
C ALA A 16 -25.37 -6.71 -41.57
N THR A 17 -24.10 -6.34 -41.51
CA THR A 17 -23.43 -6.01 -40.22
C THR A 17 -23.54 -4.52 -39.84
N ALA A 18 -23.73 -3.64 -40.86
CA ALA A 18 -23.86 -2.21 -40.63
C ALA A 18 -25.09 -1.82 -39.78
N PRO A 19 -26.31 -2.37 -39.99
CA PRO A 19 -27.48 -2.01 -39.16
C PRO A 19 -27.35 -2.51 -37.71
N LEU A 20 -26.69 -3.63 -37.46
CA LEU A 20 -26.46 -4.13 -36.10
C LEU A 20 -25.49 -3.22 -35.32
N ALA A 21 -24.41 -2.77 -35.95
CA ALA A 21 -23.47 -1.83 -35.31
C ALA A 21 -24.12 -0.45 -35.06
N GLN A 22 -24.94 0.03 -35.99
CA GLN A 22 -25.69 1.26 -35.81
C GLN A 22 -26.77 1.13 -34.73
N LEU A 23 -27.47 0.02 -34.63
CA LEU A 23 -28.43 -0.27 -33.57
C LEU A 23 -27.74 -0.36 -32.21
N LEU A 24 -26.61 -1.04 -32.10
CA LEU A 24 -25.80 -1.11 -30.89
C LEU A 24 -25.34 0.29 -30.43
N LEU A 25 -24.85 1.11 -31.36
CA LEU A 25 -24.48 2.50 -31.07
C LEU A 25 -25.68 3.34 -30.61
N LEU A 26 -26.84 3.15 -31.23
CA LEU A 26 -28.09 3.87 -30.91
C LEU A 26 -28.62 3.55 -29.51
N PHE A 27 -28.34 2.34 -28.99
CA PHE A 27 -28.70 1.95 -27.62
C PHE A 27 -27.60 2.22 -26.59
N ILE A 28 -26.35 1.97 -26.91
CA ILE A 28 -25.23 2.11 -25.98
C ILE A 28 -24.96 3.59 -25.65
N VAL A 29 -25.00 4.48 -26.64
CA VAL A 29 -24.72 5.90 -26.42
C VAL A 29 -25.76 6.55 -25.49
N PRO A 30 -27.08 6.43 -25.71
CA PRO A 30 -28.08 7.02 -24.79
C PRO A 30 -28.09 6.33 -23.42
N LEU A 31 -27.81 5.01 -23.34
CA LEU A 31 -27.66 4.31 -22.07
C LEU A 31 -26.46 4.83 -21.28
N MET A 32 -25.31 5.02 -21.91
CA MET A 32 -24.13 5.62 -21.30
C MET A 32 -24.40 7.07 -20.86
N LEU A 33 -25.10 7.85 -21.69
CA LEU A 33 -25.49 9.22 -21.37
C LEU A 33 -26.47 9.24 -20.20
N LEU A 34 -27.47 8.36 -20.18
CA LEU A 34 -28.40 8.21 -19.08
C LEU A 34 -27.71 7.82 -17.78
N LEU A 35 -26.79 6.84 -17.82
CA LEU A 35 -25.99 6.44 -16.66
C LEU A 35 -25.10 7.58 -16.16
N LEU A 36 -24.54 8.38 -17.08
CA LEU A 36 -23.75 9.56 -16.73
C LEU A 36 -24.63 10.62 -16.06
N LEU A 37 -25.81 10.91 -16.62
CA LEU A 37 -26.77 11.86 -16.05
C LEU A 37 -27.29 11.39 -14.67
N LEU A 38 -27.60 10.11 -14.51
CA LEU A 38 -28.00 9.54 -13.23
C LEU A 38 -26.87 9.65 -12.19
N ARG A 39 -25.62 9.48 -12.58
CA ARG A 39 -24.48 9.67 -11.69
C ARG A 39 -24.25 11.14 -11.31
N VAL A 40 -24.41 12.06 -12.26
CA VAL A 40 -24.33 13.50 -11.97
C VAL A 40 -25.48 13.91 -11.03
N ALA A 41 -26.70 13.44 -11.27
CA ALA A 41 -27.88 13.70 -10.41
C ALA A 41 -27.72 13.06 -9.02
N ALA A 42 -27.15 11.85 -8.92
CA ALA A 42 -26.86 11.19 -7.64
C ALA A 42 -25.73 11.89 -6.87
N GLY A 43 -24.74 12.45 -7.57
CA GLY A 43 -23.67 13.26 -6.97
C GLY A 43 -24.12 14.59 -6.38
N SER A 44 -25.31 15.07 -6.73
CA SER A 44 -25.90 16.33 -6.22
C SER A 44 -26.59 16.21 -4.86
N ARG A 45 -26.69 15.02 -4.28
CA ARG A 45 -27.18 14.86 -2.91
C ARG A 45 -26.13 15.40 -1.95
N LYS A 46 -26.35 16.59 -1.39
CA LYS A 46 -25.51 17.19 -0.35
C LYS A 46 -25.37 16.19 0.78
N PRO A 47 -24.15 15.74 1.12
CA PRO A 47 -23.98 14.87 2.28
C PRO A 47 -24.41 15.61 3.53
N CYS A 48 -25.05 14.90 4.47
CA CYS A 48 -25.56 15.46 5.73
C CYS A 48 -24.46 16.06 6.63
N LYS A 49 -23.18 15.75 6.33
CA LYS A 49 -21.97 16.34 6.95
C LYS A 49 -20.98 16.69 5.85
N PRO A 50 -20.30 17.84 5.94
CA PRO A 50 -19.28 18.21 4.96
C PRO A 50 -18.13 17.21 5.00
N LEU A 51 -17.89 16.55 3.89
CA LEU A 51 -16.72 15.70 3.71
C LEU A 51 -15.47 16.58 3.55
N PRO A 52 -14.27 16.06 3.88
CA PRO A 52 -13.04 16.73 3.55
C PRO A 52 -12.95 17.08 2.06
N PRO A 53 -12.31 18.19 1.69
CA PRO A 53 -12.19 18.59 0.29
C PRO A 53 -11.48 17.52 -0.52
N SER A 54 -11.81 17.44 -1.80
CA SER A 54 -11.28 16.47 -2.74
C SER A 54 -10.94 17.18 -4.06
N PRO A 55 -9.83 16.89 -4.71
CA PRO A 55 -9.57 17.35 -6.06
C PRO A 55 -10.62 16.78 -7.05
N PRO A 56 -10.75 17.35 -8.25
CA PRO A 56 -11.58 16.77 -9.28
C PRO A 56 -11.05 15.39 -9.68
N GLY A 57 -11.91 14.38 -9.65
CA GLY A 57 -11.57 13.00 -9.96
C GLY A 57 -12.27 12.49 -11.20
N LEU A 58 -11.66 11.51 -11.89
CA LEU A 58 -12.25 10.86 -13.05
C LEU A 58 -13.35 9.85 -12.64
N PRO A 59 -14.34 9.60 -13.49
CA PRO A 59 -15.30 8.51 -13.29
C PRO A 59 -14.54 7.18 -13.17
N PHE A 60 -15.05 6.25 -12.36
CA PHE A 60 -14.50 4.91 -12.06
C PHE A 60 -13.14 4.89 -11.36
N ILE A 61 -12.09 5.41 -11.97
CA ILE A 61 -10.70 5.36 -11.46
C ILE A 61 -10.39 6.43 -10.40
N GLY A 62 -11.25 7.45 -10.26
CA GLY A 62 -11.07 8.51 -9.27
C GLY A 62 -9.80 9.33 -9.50
N HIS A 63 -8.88 9.29 -8.54
CA HIS A 63 -7.65 10.08 -8.52
C HIS A 63 -6.40 9.23 -8.75
N LEU A 64 -6.54 7.96 -9.20
CA LEU A 64 -5.40 7.05 -9.41
C LEU A 64 -4.32 7.65 -10.31
N LEU A 65 -4.70 8.34 -11.39
CA LEU A 65 -3.74 8.96 -12.30
C LEU A 65 -3.00 10.19 -11.71
N LEU A 66 -3.46 10.70 -10.57
CA LEU A 66 -2.77 11.79 -9.86
C LEU A 66 -1.67 11.28 -8.93
N VAL A 67 -1.61 9.96 -8.71
CA VAL A 67 -0.60 9.31 -7.88
C VAL A 67 0.58 8.94 -8.77
N GLY A 68 1.69 9.62 -8.60
CA GLY A 68 2.94 9.33 -9.32
C GLY A 68 3.73 8.19 -8.66
N ASN A 69 4.96 7.97 -9.16
CA ASN A 69 5.87 6.94 -8.65
C ASN A 69 6.22 7.09 -7.16
N HIS A 70 6.02 8.28 -6.60
CA HIS A 70 6.24 8.57 -5.18
C HIS A 70 4.92 9.05 -4.55
N PRO A 71 4.05 8.13 -4.10
CA PRO A 71 2.72 8.45 -3.58
C PRO A 71 2.71 9.52 -2.50
N HIS A 72 3.67 9.46 -1.56
CA HIS A 72 3.79 10.42 -0.46
C HIS A 72 4.07 11.86 -0.95
N VAL A 73 4.85 12.03 -2.02
CA VAL A 73 5.10 13.34 -2.64
C VAL A 73 3.84 13.83 -3.34
N SER A 74 3.20 12.98 -4.14
CA SER A 74 1.94 13.31 -4.82
C SER A 74 0.85 13.72 -3.81
N PHE A 75 0.69 12.98 -2.72
CA PHE A 75 -0.29 13.29 -1.67
C PHE A 75 0.03 14.61 -0.96
N ARG A 76 1.30 14.89 -0.67
CA ARG A 76 1.72 16.18 -0.10
C ARG A 76 1.34 17.34 -1.01
N ASP A 77 1.67 17.23 -2.29
CA ASP A 77 1.46 18.31 -3.26
C ASP A 77 -0.03 18.52 -3.57
N LEU A 78 -0.81 17.43 -3.63
CA LEU A 78 -2.27 17.50 -3.74
C LEU A 78 -2.91 18.10 -2.49
N ALA A 79 -2.44 17.71 -1.29
CA ALA A 79 -2.95 18.26 -0.04
C ALA A 79 -2.64 19.74 0.11
N ALA A 80 -1.49 20.21 -0.37
CA ALA A 80 -1.15 21.63 -0.39
C ALA A 80 -2.08 22.46 -1.28
N ARG A 81 -2.57 21.87 -2.39
CA ARG A 81 -3.43 22.57 -3.35
C ARG A 81 -4.92 22.46 -3.02
N HIS A 82 -5.36 21.31 -2.54
CA HIS A 82 -6.79 20.96 -2.40
C HIS A 82 -7.19 20.66 -0.95
N GLY A 83 -6.24 20.46 -0.03
CA GLY A 83 -6.51 20.17 1.36
C GLY A 83 -7.07 21.35 2.15
N ARG A 84 -7.83 21.07 3.19
CA ARG A 84 -8.31 22.07 4.15
C ARG A 84 -8.17 21.53 5.57
N ALA A 85 -7.65 22.35 6.46
CA ALA A 85 -7.39 21.99 7.85
C ALA A 85 -6.53 20.71 8.00
N GLY A 86 -5.62 20.47 7.06
CA GLY A 86 -4.76 19.29 7.05
C GLY A 86 -5.43 17.98 6.66
N LEU A 87 -6.63 18.05 6.07
CA LEU A 87 -7.38 16.89 5.60
C LEU A 87 -7.73 17.02 4.12
N MET A 88 -7.64 15.92 3.38
CA MET A 88 -8.07 15.80 2.00
C MET A 88 -8.61 14.39 1.76
N LEU A 89 -9.70 14.28 0.99
CA LEU A 89 -10.27 13.00 0.62
C LEU A 89 -9.89 12.66 -0.82
N LEU A 90 -9.26 11.51 -1.01
CA LEU A 90 -9.01 10.94 -2.33
C LEU A 90 -9.87 9.70 -2.55
N ARG A 91 -10.21 9.44 -3.80
CA ARG A 91 -10.76 8.16 -4.23
C ARG A 91 -9.77 7.51 -5.17
N LEU A 92 -9.18 6.40 -4.74
CA LEU A 92 -8.26 5.60 -5.55
C LEU A 92 -9.03 4.37 -6.03
N GLY A 93 -9.44 4.38 -7.29
CA GLY A 93 -10.38 3.38 -7.79
C GLY A 93 -11.72 3.40 -7.06
N ALA A 94 -12.07 2.29 -6.41
CA ALA A 94 -13.27 2.14 -5.60
C ALA A 94 -13.09 2.62 -4.15
N VAL A 95 -11.85 2.71 -3.66
CA VAL A 95 -11.52 2.94 -2.24
C VAL A 95 -11.38 4.42 -1.93
N ARG A 96 -11.99 4.86 -0.83
CA ARG A 96 -11.82 6.22 -0.30
C ARG A 96 -10.65 6.29 0.66
N ASN A 97 -9.73 7.23 0.41
CA ASN A 97 -8.52 7.44 1.20
C ASN A 97 -8.55 8.83 1.82
N LEU A 98 -8.39 8.90 3.14
CA LEU A 98 -8.23 10.15 3.86
C LEU A 98 -6.75 10.48 3.98
N VAL A 99 -6.32 11.56 3.32
CA VAL A 99 -4.96 12.08 3.44
C VAL A 99 -4.91 13.06 4.60
N VAL A 100 -4.00 12.80 5.54
CA VAL A 100 -3.77 13.62 6.73
C VAL A 100 -2.41 14.29 6.57
N SER A 101 -2.38 15.62 6.49
CA SER A 101 -1.20 16.41 6.11
C SER A 101 -0.77 17.45 7.14
N SER A 102 -1.41 17.50 8.33
CA SER A 102 -1.00 18.39 9.41
C SER A 102 -0.83 17.66 10.74
N PRO A 103 0.04 18.16 11.66
CA PRO A 103 0.23 17.56 12.99
C PRO A 103 -1.05 17.52 13.81
N ASP A 104 -1.89 18.55 13.73
CA ASP A 104 -3.14 18.61 14.49
C ASP A 104 -4.18 17.60 13.98
N ALA A 105 -4.33 17.49 12.67
CA ALA A 105 -5.17 16.46 12.07
C ALA A 105 -4.64 15.05 12.37
N ALA A 106 -3.33 14.83 12.34
CA ALA A 106 -2.71 13.57 12.72
C ALA A 106 -2.98 13.24 14.19
N ARG A 107 -2.90 14.21 15.10
CA ARG A 107 -3.23 14.03 16.51
C ARG A 107 -4.71 13.67 16.71
N ALA A 108 -5.61 14.33 15.98
CA ALA A 108 -7.04 14.02 16.03
C ALA A 108 -7.33 12.58 15.57
N VAL A 109 -6.72 12.13 14.49
CA VAL A 109 -6.91 10.77 13.94
C VAL A 109 -6.24 9.71 14.83
N LEU A 110 -4.97 9.93 15.23
CA LEU A 110 -4.15 8.89 15.87
C LEU A 110 -4.26 8.85 17.40
N ARG A 111 -4.86 9.88 18.04
CA ARG A 111 -5.03 9.93 19.50
C ARG A 111 -6.47 10.11 19.90
N THR A 112 -7.17 11.13 19.35
CA THR A 112 -8.52 11.47 19.81
C THR A 112 -9.56 10.46 19.32
N HIS A 113 -9.39 9.99 18.09
CA HIS A 113 -10.31 9.06 17.43
C HIS A 113 -9.61 7.75 17.02
N ASP A 114 -8.55 7.37 17.73
CA ASP A 114 -7.71 6.20 17.42
C ASP A 114 -8.51 4.92 17.21
N HIS A 115 -9.51 4.66 18.06
CA HIS A 115 -10.35 3.47 17.98
C HIS A 115 -11.16 3.37 16.66
N VAL A 116 -11.50 4.51 16.04
CA VAL A 116 -12.21 4.54 14.74
C VAL A 116 -11.27 4.22 13.59
N PHE A 117 -10.00 4.63 13.71
CA PHE A 117 -8.98 4.52 12.66
C PHE A 117 -7.95 3.41 12.93
N ALA A 118 -8.17 2.59 13.96
CA ALA A 118 -7.20 1.59 14.40
C ALA A 118 -7.07 0.38 13.45
N SER A 119 -8.12 0.05 12.71
CA SER A 119 -8.09 -1.10 11.79
C SER A 119 -7.17 -0.87 10.61
N ARG A 120 -6.49 -1.93 10.19
CA ARG A 120 -5.75 -1.97 8.94
C ARG A 120 -6.70 -2.25 7.78
N PRO A 121 -6.48 -1.67 6.59
CA PRO A 121 -7.22 -2.07 5.40
C PRO A 121 -6.91 -3.53 5.05
N ALA A 122 -7.88 -4.24 4.51
CA ALA A 122 -7.65 -5.55 3.93
C ALA A 122 -6.78 -5.39 2.67
N SER A 123 -5.83 -6.31 2.47
CA SER A 123 -4.97 -6.39 1.30
C SER A 123 -4.67 -7.85 1.03
N ALA A 124 -4.98 -8.33 -0.17
CA ALA A 124 -4.72 -9.70 -0.58
C ALA A 124 -3.22 -10.04 -0.47
N LEU A 125 -2.36 -9.12 -0.88
CA LEU A 125 -0.92 -9.28 -0.77
C LEU A 125 -0.45 -9.45 0.69
N ILE A 126 -1.00 -8.64 1.60
CA ILE A 126 -0.66 -8.73 3.04
C ILE A 126 -1.17 -10.05 3.61
N ASP A 127 -2.36 -10.50 3.22
CA ASP A 127 -2.92 -11.76 3.66
C ASP A 127 -2.04 -12.94 3.25
N ASP A 128 -1.53 -12.95 2.03
CA ASP A 128 -0.62 -13.99 1.54
C ASP A 128 0.76 -13.96 2.23
N LEU A 129 1.32 -12.76 2.44
CA LEU A 129 2.67 -12.61 3.00
C LEU A 129 2.73 -12.75 4.51
N VAL A 130 1.65 -12.43 5.24
CA VAL A 130 1.65 -12.26 6.70
C VAL A 130 0.57 -13.10 7.38
N TYR A 131 0.46 -14.37 6.99
CA TYR A 131 -0.41 -15.36 7.64
C TYR A 131 -1.88 -14.91 7.78
N GLY A 132 -2.48 -14.42 6.69
CA GLY A 132 -3.87 -13.97 6.72
C GLY A 132 -4.08 -12.73 7.59
N SER A 133 -3.14 -11.78 7.55
CA SER A 133 -3.19 -10.54 8.37
C SER A 133 -3.31 -10.78 9.88
N SER A 134 -2.87 -11.93 10.39
CA SER A 134 -3.00 -12.29 11.82
C SER A 134 -1.93 -11.67 12.72
N SER A 135 -0.88 -11.06 12.13
CA SER A 135 0.22 -10.47 12.89
C SER A 135 -0.19 -9.17 13.62
N VAL A 136 0.53 -8.81 14.69
CA VAL A 136 0.27 -7.57 15.46
C VAL A 136 0.34 -6.29 14.61
N GLY A 137 1.09 -6.32 13.51
CA GLY A 137 1.26 -5.18 12.60
C GLY A 137 0.09 -4.97 11.63
N PHE A 138 -0.57 -6.05 11.23
CA PHE A 138 -1.55 -6.03 10.15
C PHE A 138 -2.95 -6.54 10.54
N ALA A 139 -3.09 -7.19 11.69
CA ALA A 139 -4.39 -7.66 12.16
C ALA A 139 -5.39 -6.50 12.29
N PRO A 140 -6.64 -6.70 11.87
CA PRO A 140 -7.71 -5.75 12.11
C PRO A 140 -7.89 -5.46 13.60
N TYR A 141 -8.29 -4.23 13.93
CA TYR A 141 -8.55 -3.88 15.32
C TYR A 141 -9.72 -4.69 15.89
N GLY A 142 -9.43 -5.52 16.88
CA GLY A 142 -10.40 -6.43 17.49
C GLY A 142 -9.80 -7.19 18.68
N GLU A 143 -10.50 -8.24 19.13
CA GLU A 143 -10.07 -9.04 20.28
C GLU A 143 -8.74 -9.75 20.02
N HIS A 144 -8.59 -10.38 18.85
CA HIS A 144 -7.34 -11.02 18.45
C HIS A 144 -6.16 -10.06 18.51
N TRP A 145 -6.26 -8.87 17.90
CA TRP A 145 -5.20 -7.87 17.91
C TRP A 145 -4.86 -7.42 19.36
N ARG A 146 -5.87 -7.21 20.21
CA ARG A 146 -5.65 -6.84 21.62
C ARG A 146 -4.88 -7.90 22.38
N GLN A 147 -5.24 -9.18 22.19
CA GLN A 147 -4.55 -10.30 22.82
C GLN A 147 -3.10 -10.43 22.34
N VAL A 148 -2.86 -10.41 21.04
CA VAL A 148 -1.51 -10.48 20.47
C VAL A 148 -0.67 -9.27 20.94
N ARG A 149 -1.21 -8.06 20.89
CA ARG A 149 -0.52 -6.86 21.39
C ARG A 149 -0.20 -6.95 22.88
N LYS A 150 -1.12 -7.42 23.70
CA LYS A 150 -0.89 -7.65 25.13
C LYS A 150 0.27 -8.62 25.35
N LEU A 151 0.28 -9.74 24.65
CA LEU A 151 1.34 -10.74 24.73
C LEU A 151 2.69 -10.15 24.36
N VAL A 152 2.79 -9.47 23.22
CA VAL A 152 4.02 -8.84 22.72
C VAL A 152 4.54 -7.78 23.70
N THR A 153 3.69 -6.89 24.19
CA THR A 153 4.10 -5.82 25.11
C THR A 153 4.48 -6.35 26.49
N THR A 154 3.81 -7.41 26.97
CA THR A 154 4.07 -7.99 28.31
C THR A 154 5.31 -8.87 28.33
N HIS A 155 5.62 -9.58 27.23
CA HIS A 155 6.69 -10.58 27.23
C HIS A 155 7.93 -10.18 26.40
N LEU A 156 7.75 -9.45 25.30
CA LEU A 156 8.86 -9.12 24.41
C LEU A 156 9.40 -7.70 24.59
N PHE A 157 8.54 -6.72 24.87
CA PHE A 157 8.92 -5.30 24.92
C PHE A 157 8.96 -4.69 26.32
N THR A 158 9.04 -5.52 27.35
CA THR A 158 9.28 -4.99 28.70
C THR A 158 10.69 -4.39 28.80
N ALA A 159 10.85 -3.35 29.61
CA ALA A 159 12.16 -2.73 29.83
C ALA A 159 13.23 -3.75 30.25
N ARG A 160 12.88 -4.69 31.13
CA ARG A 160 13.76 -5.79 31.55
C ARG A 160 14.20 -6.66 30.37
N LYS A 161 13.27 -7.05 29.49
CA LYS A 161 13.59 -7.88 28.32
C LYS A 161 14.46 -7.13 27.32
N VAL A 162 14.12 -5.88 27.02
CA VAL A 162 14.91 -5.02 26.14
C VAL A 162 16.33 -4.83 26.68
N HIS A 163 16.47 -4.65 28.03
CA HIS A 163 17.78 -4.54 28.66
C HIS A 163 18.57 -5.87 28.59
N SER A 164 17.91 -7.02 28.69
CA SER A 164 18.60 -8.33 28.59
C SER A 164 19.34 -8.56 27.28
N TYR A 165 18.97 -7.84 26.20
CA TYR A 165 19.68 -7.90 24.92
C TYR A 165 20.91 -6.98 24.84
N HIS A 166 21.28 -6.28 25.91
CA HIS A 166 22.37 -5.30 25.90
C HIS A 166 23.70 -5.93 25.47
N LEU A 167 24.08 -7.07 26.07
CA LEU A 167 25.30 -7.77 25.71
C LEU A 167 25.32 -8.21 24.25
N ALA A 168 24.21 -8.74 23.76
CA ALA A 168 24.07 -9.13 22.36
C ALA A 168 24.28 -7.93 21.42
N ARG A 169 23.68 -6.78 21.73
CA ARG A 169 23.89 -5.55 20.94
C ARG A 169 25.32 -5.08 20.97
N GLN A 170 26.00 -5.13 22.14
CA GLN A 170 27.41 -4.75 22.23
C GLN A 170 28.32 -5.64 21.38
N GLU A 171 28.08 -6.94 21.36
CA GLU A 171 28.86 -7.86 20.52
C GLU A 171 28.64 -7.56 19.02
N GLU A 172 27.40 -7.29 18.60
CA GLU A 172 27.12 -6.92 17.21
C GLU A 172 27.79 -5.59 16.81
N VAL A 173 27.77 -4.59 17.69
CA VAL A 173 28.51 -3.33 17.47
C VAL A 173 30.00 -3.59 17.31
N ARG A 174 30.59 -4.43 18.15
CA ARG A 174 32.05 -4.77 18.03
C ARG A 174 32.34 -5.38 16.67
N LEU A 175 31.52 -6.29 16.18
CA LEU A 175 31.74 -6.92 14.87
C LEU A 175 31.70 -5.89 13.74
N VAL A 176 30.75 -4.97 13.77
CA VAL A 176 30.67 -3.87 12.79
C VAL A 176 31.92 -2.98 12.86
N ILE A 177 32.33 -2.58 14.07
CA ILE A 177 33.54 -1.75 14.25
C ILE A 177 34.78 -2.48 13.76
N THR A 178 34.91 -3.77 14.00
CA THR A 178 36.03 -4.58 13.48
C THR A 178 36.05 -4.59 11.96
N LYS A 179 34.91 -4.85 11.32
CA LYS A 179 34.73 -4.80 9.85
C LYS A 179 35.15 -3.45 9.26
N LEU A 180 34.70 -2.35 9.90
CA LEU A 180 35.03 -1.00 9.44
C LEU A 180 36.53 -0.68 9.60
N ARG A 181 37.17 -1.14 10.69
CA ARG A 181 38.62 -0.97 10.90
C ARG A 181 39.43 -1.74 9.87
N GLU A 182 39.05 -2.98 9.56
CA GLU A 182 39.68 -3.79 8.54
C GLU A 182 39.59 -3.15 7.17
N ALA A 183 38.41 -2.69 6.79
CA ALA A 183 38.22 -1.97 5.53
C ALA A 183 39.03 -0.67 5.46
N ALA A 184 39.07 0.11 6.53
CA ALA A 184 39.86 1.33 6.61
C ALA A 184 41.38 1.04 6.50
N ALA A 185 41.86 -0.02 7.13
CA ALA A 185 43.27 -0.44 7.01
C ALA A 185 43.62 -0.91 5.60
N ALA A 186 42.68 -1.50 4.89
CA ALA A 186 42.83 -1.93 3.50
C ALA A 186 42.58 -0.79 2.47
N GLY A 187 42.17 0.40 2.90
CA GLY A 187 41.78 1.50 2.02
C GLY A 187 40.51 1.18 1.17
N ALA A 188 39.67 0.24 1.62
CA ALA A 188 38.50 -0.22 0.91
C ALA A 188 37.28 0.67 1.21
N GLU A 189 36.46 0.90 0.20
CA GLU A 189 35.17 1.57 0.35
C GLU A 189 34.17 0.67 1.07
N VAL A 190 33.33 1.25 1.93
CA VAL A 190 32.29 0.53 2.67
C VAL A 190 30.94 1.17 2.39
N ASP A 191 29.98 0.36 1.92
CA ASP A 191 28.58 0.75 1.89
C ASP A 191 28.02 0.78 3.32
N ILE A 192 27.80 1.98 3.81
CA ILE A 192 27.27 2.20 5.16
C ILE A 192 25.79 1.78 5.24
N SER A 193 25.01 1.97 4.18
CA SER A 193 23.59 1.58 4.16
C SER A 193 23.45 0.07 4.28
N GLU A 194 24.21 -0.68 3.50
CA GLU A 194 24.23 -2.15 3.60
C GLU A 194 24.74 -2.61 4.98
N THR A 195 25.80 -1.99 5.49
CA THR A 195 26.37 -2.32 6.79
C THR A 195 25.37 -2.10 7.93
N VAL A 196 24.63 -1.00 7.94
CA VAL A 196 23.62 -0.68 8.96
C VAL A 196 22.41 -1.61 8.81
N ASN A 197 21.96 -1.90 7.59
CA ASN A 197 20.87 -2.85 7.36
C ASN A 197 21.24 -4.25 7.86
N ALA A 198 22.44 -4.73 7.55
CA ALA A 198 22.96 -6.01 8.04
C ALA A 198 23.00 -6.04 9.57
N PHE A 199 23.53 -5.00 10.19
CA PHE A 199 23.60 -4.85 11.64
C PHE A 199 22.22 -4.90 12.31
N ALA A 200 21.23 -4.15 11.79
CA ALA A 200 19.89 -4.14 12.34
C ALA A 200 19.24 -5.54 12.28
N ASN A 201 19.36 -6.21 11.14
CA ASN A 201 18.85 -7.58 10.99
C ASN A 201 19.55 -8.56 11.92
N ASP A 202 20.87 -8.48 12.05
CA ASP A 202 21.65 -9.37 12.91
C ASP A 202 21.26 -9.23 14.39
N ILE A 203 20.99 -8.00 14.86
CA ILE A 203 20.46 -7.77 16.21
C ILE A 203 19.11 -8.45 16.41
N ILE A 204 18.18 -8.30 15.44
CA ILE A 204 16.86 -8.89 15.55
C ILE A 204 16.95 -10.42 15.51
N CYS A 205 17.65 -10.98 14.55
CA CYS A 205 17.84 -12.42 14.43
C CYS A 205 18.47 -13.00 15.72
N ARG A 206 19.45 -12.31 16.30
CA ARG A 206 20.09 -12.74 17.54
C ARG A 206 19.15 -12.64 18.74
N ALA A 207 18.29 -11.62 18.80
CA ALA A 207 17.33 -11.46 19.86
C ALA A 207 16.24 -12.55 19.84
N VAL A 208 15.84 -13.00 18.65
CA VAL A 208 14.75 -13.97 18.44
C VAL A 208 15.29 -15.39 18.38
N CYS A 209 16.34 -15.65 17.61
CA CYS A 209 16.84 -16.98 17.26
C CYS A 209 18.15 -17.35 17.94
N GLY A 210 18.81 -16.41 18.63
CA GLY A 210 20.08 -16.64 19.31
C GLY A 210 21.30 -16.61 18.39
N LYS A 211 22.48 -16.97 18.98
CA LYS A 211 23.80 -16.87 18.33
C LYS A 211 23.95 -17.77 17.09
N PHE A 212 23.45 -18.98 17.17
CA PHE A 212 23.64 -20.02 16.15
C PHE A 212 23.00 -19.70 14.80
N PHE A 213 22.04 -18.79 14.77
CA PHE A 213 21.38 -18.40 13.53
C PHE A 213 22.32 -17.76 12.50
N ARG A 214 23.34 -17.02 12.97
CA ARG A 214 24.37 -16.42 12.12
C ARG A 214 25.34 -17.47 11.55
N GLU A 215 25.79 -18.41 12.40
CA GLU A 215 26.77 -19.43 12.04
C GLU A 215 26.25 -20.34 10.91
N GLU A 216 24.94 -20.56 10.84
CA GLU A 216 24.29 -21.34 9.80
C GLU A 216 23.99 -20.54 8.51
N GLY A 217 24.42 -19.28 8.42
CA GLY A 217 24.15 -18.40 7.26
C GLY A 217 22.71 -17.97 7.10
N ARG A 218 21.82 -18.33 8.01
CA ARG A 218 20.37 -18.01 7.95
C ARG A 218 20.08 -16.53 8.01
N ASN A 219 20.96 -15.74 8.63
CA ASN A 219 20.82 -14.27 8.65
C ASN A 219 20.80 -13.68 7.24
N LYS A 220 21.55 -14.24 6.30
CA LYS A 220 21.55 -13.77 4.91
C LYS A 220 20.20 -14.02 4.25
N ILE A 221 19.68 -15.24 4.38
CA ILE A 221 18.35 -15.60 3.85
C ILE A 221 17.27 -14.73 4.46
N PHE A 222 17.30 -14.50 5.77
CA PHE A 222 16.34 -13.63 6.45
C PHE A 222 16.39 -12.20 5.95
N ARG A 223 17.58 -11.64 5.68
CA ARG A 223 17.72 -10.30 5.10
C ARG A 223 17.10 -10.21 3.70
N GLU A 224 17.38 -11.20 2.85
CA GLU A 224 16.85 -11.25 1.50
C GLU A 224 15.32 -11.32 1.52
N LEU A 225 14.74 -12.21 2.32
CA LEU A 225 13.30 -12.32 2.51
C LEU A 225 12.69 -11.03 3.05
N ASN A 226 13.30 -10.43 4.06
CA ASN A 226 12.81 -9.18 4.65
C ASN A 226 12.86 -8.02 3.65
N HIS A 227 13.90 -7.96 2.84
CA HIS A 227 14.02 -6.95 1.79
C HIS A 227 12.89 -7.09 0.75
N VAL A 228 12.70 -8.28 0.20
CA VAL A 228 11.63 -8.55 -0.77
C VAL A 228 10.25 -8.24 -0.18
N THR A 229 9.98 -8.75 1.03
CA THR A 229 8.70 -8.49 1.73
C THR A 229 8.47 -7.00 1.95
N THR A 230 9.50 -6.26 2.37
CA THR A 230 9.40 -4.81 2.62
C THR A 230 9.08 -4.05 1.33
N VAL A 231 9.73 -4.39 0.22
CA VAL A 231 9.47 -3.77 -1.09
C VAL A 231 8.04 -4.04 -1.55
N LEU A 232 7.56 -5.27 -1.40
CA LEU A 232 6.21 -5.65 -1.78
C LEU A 232 5.15 -4.96 -0.92
N VAL A 233 5.34 -4.96 0.40
CA VAL A 233 4.39 -4.35 1.36
C VAL A 233 4.38 -2.82 1.27
N ALA A 234 5.53 -2.19 1.00
CA ALA A 234 5.62 -0.75 0.83
C ALA A 234 5.17 -0.28 -0.57
N GLY A 235 5.01 -1.20 -1.51
CA GLY A 235 4.56 -0.92 -2.87
C GLY A 235 3.13 -0.39 -2.92
N PHE A 236 2.81 0.33 -4.00
CA PHE A 236 1.45 0.73 -4.31
C PHE A 236 0.79 -0.39 -5.13
N ASN A 237 -0.06 -1.19 -4.49
CA ASN A 237 -0.74 -2.30 -5.13
C ASN A 237 -2.08 -1.83 -5.70
N LEU A 238 -2.27 -2.00 -7.00
CA LEU A 238 -3.51 -1.61 -7.70
C LEU A 238 -4.71 -2.45 -7.23
N GLU A 239 -4.50 -3.71 -6.87
CA GLU A 239 -5.53 -4.63 -6.35
C GLU A 239 -6.22 -4.06 -5.11
N ASP A 240 -5.47 -3.42 -4.20
CA ASP A 240 -6.03 -2.77 -3.01
C ASP A 240 -6.96 -1.59 -3.36
N SER A 241 -6.85 -1.05 -4.58
CA SER A 241 -7.64 0.09 -5.05
C SER A 241 -8.81 -0.31 -5.96
N LEU A 242 -8.77 -1.51 -6.51
CA LEU A 242 -9.76 -2.07 -7.43
C LEU A 242 -10.18 -3.47 -6.95
N PRO A 243 -10.83 -3.57 -5.77
CA PRO A 243 -11.35 -4.85 -5.31
C PRO A 243 -12.41 -5.35 -6.30
N GLU A 244 -12.44 -6.68 -6.52
CA GLU A 244 -13.41 -7.37 -7.36
C GLU A 244 -14.86 -7.08 -6.96
#